data_31f3619609dbf7db1459564fd86193e5
#
_entry.id   31f3619609dbf7db1459564fd86193e5
#
_cell.length_a   1.000
_cell.length_b   1.000
_cell.length_c   1.000
_cell.angle_alpha   90.00
_cell.angle_beta   90.00
_cell.angle_gamma   90.00
#
_symmetry.space_group_name_H-M   'P 1'
#
loop_
_entity.id
_entity.type
_entity.pdbx_description
1 polymer ?
#
loop_
_entity_poly.entity_id
_entity_poly.type
_entity_poly.pdbx_seq_one_letter_code
_entity_poly.pdbx_strand_id
1 'polypeptide(L)'
;MSNPNLEILELVANALGPVCDDVVFVGGCATGLLLTLARPDRIRITQDVDIIVQALTARDYHAIEDKVRVRGFSNDMRPGAPICRWVYGAVTVDLMPTVHDILGFANRWYPLAIETATTVALESGLSIRLISAPVFIATKLEAFRDRGHHADGQPDYLGSHDLEDIITVVDRRPELLAECAASPPELRGYLAQAFSRLLADADFNTTLAGHLPGDASSQGRLQKLRDALRDLAAAL
;
A
#
# COMPACT_ATOMS: atom_id res chain seq x y z
N MET A 1 -6.01 -14.10 13.81
CA MET A 1 -5.66 -12.85 14.52
C MET A 1 -6.38 -11.73 13.81
N SER A 2 -6.86 -10.73 14.53
CA SER A 2 -7.46 -9.56 13.93
C SER A 2 -6.39 -8.72 13.22
N ASN A 3 -6.75 -8.05 12.15
CA ASN A 3 -5.93 -7.05 11.51
C ASN A 3 -5.79 -5.84 12.47
N PRO A 4 -4.59 -5.52 12.98
CA PRO A 4 -4.42 -4.47 13.99
C PRO A 4 -4.73 -3.07 13.46
N ASN A 5 -4.74 -2.90 12.14
CA ASN A 5 -5.00 -1.62 11.48
C ASN A 5 -6.49 -1.41 11.18
N LEU A 6 -7.34 -2.41 11.45
CA LEU A 6 -8.75 -2.34 11.10
C LEU A 6 -9.49 -1.25 11.87
N GLU A 7 -9.18 -1.10 13.17
CA GLU A 7 -9.82 -0.10 14.03
C GLU A 7 -9.58 1.34 13.54
N ILE A 8 -8.32 1.68 13.17
CA ILE A 8 -8.01 3.03 12.66
C ILE A 8 -8.62 3.26 11.28
N LEU A 9 -8.65 2.22 10.44
CA LEU A 9 -9.23 2.29 9.11
C LEU A 9 -10.76 2.49 9.20
N GLU A 10 -11.45 1.74 10.06
CA GLU A 10 -12.88 1.91 10.30
C GLU A 10 -13.22 3.26 10.92
N LEU A 11 -12.40 3.75 11.86
CA LEU A 11 -12.55 5.07 12.44
C LEU A 11 -12.50 6.16 11.36
N VAL A 12 -11.51 6.10 10.47
CA VAL A 12 -11.36 7.05 9.36
C VAL A 12 -12.50 6.91 8.35
N ALA A 13 -12.87 5.69 7.97
CA ALA A 13 -13.98 5.44 7.03
C ALA A 13 -15.31 5.98 7.57
N ASN A 14 -15.62 5.76 8.86
CA ASN A 14 -16.78 6.32 9.53
C ASN A 14 -16.76 7.86 9.52
N ALA A 15 -15.62 8.46 9.83
CA ALA A 15 -15.47 9.91 9.86
C ALA A 15 -15.66 10.51 8.46
N LEU A 16 -15.09 9.91 7.44
CA LEU A 16 -15.26 10.33 6.04
C LEU A 16 -16.72 10.24 5.59
N GLY A 17 -17.46 9.23 6.04
CA GLY A 17 -18.86 9.02 5.65
C GLY A 17 -19.02 8.95 4.13
N PRO A 18 -19.89 9.75 3.49
CA PRO A 18 -20.07 9.70 2.03
C PRO A 18 -18.83 10.02 1.20
N VAL A 19 -17.80 10.65 1.77
CA VAL A 19 -16.53 10.91 1.08
C VAL A 19 -15.77 9.60 0.78
N CYS A 20 -16.08 8.50 1.48
CA CYS A 20 -15.50 7.18 1.19
C CYS A 20 -15.74 6.72 -0.25
N ASP A 21 -16.82 7.15 -0.90
CA ASP A 21 -17.12 6.80 -2.29
C ASP A 21 -16.18 7.52 -3.28
N ASP A 22 -15.63 8.66 -2.87
CA ASP A 22 -14.75 9.51 -3.69
C ASP A 22 -13.26 9.16 -3.52
N VAL A 23 -12.90 8.25 -2.58
CA VAL A 23 -11.51 7.94 -2.25
C VAL A 23 -11.20 6.45 -2.39
N VAL A 24 -9.90 6.11 -2.50
CA VAL A 24 -9.41 4.73 -2.47
C VAL A 24 -8.43 4.58 -1.33
N PHE A 25 -8.67 3.60 -0.46
CA PHE A 25 -7.77 3.26 0.64
C PHE A 25 -6.56 2.48 0.11
N VAL A 26 -5.37 2.91 0.52
CA VAL A 26 -4.07 2.39 0.07
C VAL A 26 -3.10 2.28 1.25
N GLY A 27 -1.81 2.14 0.98
CA GLY A 27 -0.76 2.21 1.99
C GLY A 27 -0.74 1.04 2.98
N GLY A 28 0.01 1.22 4.07
CA GLY A 28 0.25 0.16 5.05
C GLY A 28 -1.01 -0.31 5.78
N CYS A 29 -1.96 0.58 6.03
CA CYS A 29 -3.23 0.23 6.69
C CYS A 29 -4.09 -0.73 5.85
N ALA A 30 -3.97 -0.67 4.51
CA ALA A 30 -4.70 -1.52 3.58
C ALA A 30 -4.12 -2.93 3.46
N THR A 31 -2.83 -3.14 3.82
CA THR A 31 -2.11 -4.41 3.64
C THR A 31 -2.90 -5.60 4.17
N GLY A 32 -3.43 -5.50 5.38
CA GLY A 32 -4.17 -6.59 6.03
C GLY A 32 -5.45 -7.00 5.29
N LEU A 33 -6.11 -6.09 4.58
CA LEU A 33 -7.30 -6.35 3.79
C LEU A 33 -7.01 -7.03 2.44
N LEU A 34 -5.76 -6.98 2.00
CA LEU A 34 -5.31 -7.64 0.77
C LEU A 34 -4.94 -9.11 0.99
N LEU A 35 -4.84 -9.58 2.22
CA LEU A 35 -4.41 -10.94 2.53
C LEU A 35 -5.60 -11.90 2.47
N THR A 36 -5.47 -12.99 1.70
CA THR A 36 -6.50 -14.03 1.57
C THR A 36 -6.18 -15.28 2.40
N LEU A 37 -4.90 -15.50 2.74
CA LEU A 37 -4.52 -16.57 3.67
C LEU A 37 -4.45 -16.05 5.11
N ALA A 38 -5.31 -16.60 5.95
CA ALA A 38 -5.20 -16.40 7.40
C ALA A 38 -3.96 -17.11 7.94
N ARG A 39 -3.03 -16.35 8.54
CA ARG A 39 -1.84 -16.88 9.21
C ARG A 39 -1.69 -16.24 10.58
N PRO A 40 -0.99 -16.93 11.54
CA PRO A 40 -0.73 -16.36 12.87
C PRO A 40 0.29 -15.21 12.83
N ASP A 41 0.95 -15.00 11.70
CA ASP A 41 1.96 -13.96 11.53
C ASP A 41 1.35 -12.57 11.75
N ARG A 42 2.12 -11.70 12.36
CA ARG A 42 1.67 -10.32 12.60
C ARG A 42 1.62 -9.54 11.29
N ILE A 43 0.59 -8.70 11.17
CA ILE A 43 0.54 -7.62 10.19
C ILE A 43 1.23 -6.43 10.84
N ARG A 44 2.06 -5.71 10.09
CA ARG A 44 2.73 -4.49 10.57
C ARG A 44 1.67 -3.47 11.02
N ILE A 45 1.86 -2.94 12.23
CA ILE A 45 1.01 -1.86 12.75
C ILE A 45 1.43 -0.55 12.08
N THR A 46 0.46 0.21 11.59
CA THR A 46 0.63 1.58 11.11
C THR A 46 -0.21 2.55 11.92
N GLN A 47 0.17 3.83 11.95
CA GLN A 47 -0.54 4.89 12.67
C GLN A 47 -1.20 5.88 11.72
N ASP A 48 -1.04 5.67 10.43
CA ASP A 48 -1.55 6.50 9.36
C ASP A 48 -2.48 5.71 8.44
N VAL A 49 -3.43 6.42 7.85
CA VAL A 49 -4.32 5.92 6.82
C VAL A 49 -4.05 6.70 5.55
N ASP A 50 -3.60 6.00 4.53
CA ASP A 50 -3.34 6.59 3.22
C ASP A 50 -4.59 6.46 2.34
N ILE A 51 -5.04 7.56 1.76
CA ILE A 51 -6.16 7.58 0.80
C ILE A 51 -5.79 8.36 -0.47
N ILE A 52 -6.23 7.86 -1.61
CA ILE A 52 -6.05 8.52 -2.90
C ILE A 52 -7.37 9.14 -3.32
N VAL A 53 -7.30 10.36 -3.85
CA VAL A 53 -8.44 11.06 -4.42
C VAL A 53 -8.22 11.34 -5.90
N GLN A 54 -9.27 11.16 -6.70
CA GLN A 54 -9.23 11.56 -8.09
C GLN A 54 -9.38 13.08 -8.20
N ALA A 55 -8.26 13.77 -8.34
CA ALA A 55 -8.21 15.20 -8.58
C ALA A 55 -7.33 15.46 -9.82
N LEU A 56 -7.87 16.11 -10.82
CA LEU A 56 -7.14 16.47 -12.05
C LEU A 56 -6.58 17.88 -11.98
N THR A 57 -7.13 18.72 -11.11
CA THR A 57 -6.72 20.10 -10.87
C THR A 57 -6.60 20.38 -9.38
N ALA A 58 -5.87 21.45 -9.03
CA ALA A 58 -5.83 21.95 -7.65
C ALA A 58 -7.22 22.31 -7.12
N ARG A 59 -8.12 22.81 -7.99
CA ARG A 59 -9.51 23.12 -7.62
C ARG A 59 -10.27 21.87 -7.21
N ASP A 60 -10.14 20.77 -7.94
CA ASP A 60 -10.78 19.49 -7.59
C ASP A 60 -10.28 18.99 -6.25
N TYR A 61 -8.96 19.08 -6.03
CA TYR A 61 -8.34 18.68 -4.77
C TYR A 61 -8.85 19.51 -3.60
N HIS A 62 -8.90 20.85 -3.73
CA HIS A 62 -9.44 21.73 -2.69
C HIS A 62 -10.91 21.45 -2.39
N ALA A 63 -11.71 21.09 -3.40
CA ALA A 63 -13.10 20.70 -3.17
C ALA A 63 -13.23 19.43 -2.29
N ILE A 64 -12.28 18.50 -2.41
CA ILE A 64 -12.22 17.32 -1.54
C ILE A 64 -11.72 17.71 -0.15
N GLU A 65 -10.69 18.56 -0.05
CA GLU A 65 -10.22 19.10 1.24
C GLU A 65 -11.37 19.77 2.02
N ASP A 66 -12.24 20.53 1.35
CA ASP A 66 -13.40 21.15 1.99
C ASP A 66 -14.39 20.10 2.50
N LYS A 67 -14.64 19.03 1.73
CA LYS A 67 -15.49 17.93 2.19
C LYS A 67 -14.93 17.26 3.44
N VAL A 68 -13.61 16.92 3.47
CA VAL A 68 -13.00 16.27 4.64
C VAL A 68 -12.94 17.22 5.83
N ARG A 69 -12.75 18.52 5.62
CA ARG A 69 -12.78 19.53 6.69
C ARG A 69 -14.15 19.62 7.35
N VAL A 70 -15.23 19.61 6.58
CA VAL A 70 -16.61 19.55 7.09
C VAL A 70 -16.85 18.28 7.90
N ARG A 71 -16.13 17.20 7.61
CA ARG A 71 -16.20 15.93 8.35
C ARG A 71 -15.36 15.91 9.62
N GLY A 72 -14.72 17.02 9.99
CA GLY A 72 -13.96 17.17 11.23
C GLY A 72 -12.48 16.87 11.12
N PHE A 73 -11.97 16.66 9.91
CA PHE A 73 -10.51 16.57 9.69
C PHE A 73 -9.91 17.97 9.65
N SER A 74 -8.65 18.08 10.07
CA SER A 74 -7.87 19.30 9.98
C SER A 74 -6.47 19.02 9.45
N ASN A 75 -5.86 20.01 8.78
CA ASN A 75 -4.48 19.87 8.31
C ASN A 75 -3.53 19.65 9.50
N ASP A 76 -2.53 18.79 9.31
CA ASP A 76 -1.47 18.60 10.29
C ASP A 76 -0.49 19.78 10.22
N MET A 77 -0.55 20.64 11.23
CA MET A 77 0.28 21.86 11.31
C MET A 77 1.60 21.64 12.07
N ARG A 78 1.94 20.40 12.40
CA ARG A 78 3.21 20.08 13.09
C ARG A 78 4.40 20.35 12.16
N PRO A 79 5.54 20.88 12.69
CA PRO A 79 6.73 21.07 11.87
C PRO A 79 7.17 19.77 11.17
N GLY A 80 7.37 19.84 9.85
CA GLY A 80 7.79 18.70 9.04
C GLY A 80 6.66 17.75 8.60
N ALA A 81 5.41 18.02 8.95
CA ALA A 81 4.28 17.24 8.42
C ALA A 81 4.16 17.40 6.89
N PRO A 82 3.92 16.32 6.15
CA PRO A 82 3.65 16.42 4.71
C PRO A 82 2.42 17.28 4.43
N ILE A 83 2.43 18.00 3.30
CA ILE A 83 1.34 18.89 2.91
C ILE A 83 0.00 18.15 2.69
N CYS A 84 0.06 16.86 2.36
CA CYS A 84 -1.12 15.98 2.19
C CYS A 84 -1.69 15.46 3.51
N ARG A 85 -1.04 15.75 4.65
CA ARG A 85 -1.38 15.15 5.94
C ARG A 85 -2.48 15.89 6.66
N TRP A 86 -3.48 15.12 7.05
CA TRP A 86 -4.61 15.53 7.86
C TRP A 86 -4.64 14.76 9.17
N VAL A 87 -5.36 15.26 10.15
CA VAL A 87 -5.59 14.60 11.43
C VAL A 87 -7.08 14.52 11.73
N TYR A 88 -7.48 13.38 12.30
CA TYR A 88 -8.79 13.16 12.87
C TYR A 88 -8.62 12.50 14.25
N GLY A 89 -8.87 13.26 15.31
CA GLY A 89 -8.51 12.81 16.66
C GLY A 89 -7.01 12.52 16.79
N ALA A 90 -6.66 11.30 17.12
CA ALA A 90 -5.25 10.85 17.23
C ALA A 90 -4.70 10.20 15.94
N VAL A 91 -5.53 10.03 14.91
CA VAL A 91 -5.14 9.34 13.67
C VAL A 91 -4.69 10.33 12.62
N THR A 92 -3.60 10.02 11.93
CA THR A 92 -3.15 10.77 10.76
C THR A 92 -3.71 10.16 9.48
N VAL A 93 -4.05 11.03 8.51
CA VAL A 93 -4.60 10.62 7.21
C VAL A 93 -3.87 11.37 6.12
N ASP A 94 -3.21 10.65 5.23
CA ASP A 94 -2.54 11.23 4.08
C ASP A 94 -3.49 11.22 2.87
N LEU A 95 -3.93 12.41 2.45
CA LEU A 95 -4.84 12.62 1.32
C LEU A 95 -4.00 12.90 0.07
N MET A 96 -3.86 11.92 -0.82
CA MET A 96 -2.93 11.99 -1.94
C MET A 96 -3.67 12.17 -3.27
N PRO A 97 -3.29 13.18 -4.09
CA PRO A 97 -3.86 13.36 -5.43
C PRO A 97 -3.29 12.35 -6.43
N THR A 98 -4.00 12.16 -7.54
CA THR A 98 -3.53 11.33 -8.67
C THR A 98 -2.55 12.05 -9.59
N VAL A 99 -2.42 13.37 -9.49
CA VAL A 99 -1.61 14.20 -10.38
C VAL A 99 -0.51 14.91 -9.60
N HIS A 100 0.73 14.78 -10.09
CA HIS A 100 1.94 15.36 -9.48
C HIS A 100 1.85 16.88 -9.27
N ASP A 101 1.30 17.60 -10.24
CA ASP A 101 1.32 19.07 -10.25
C ASP A 101 0.47 19.72 -9.15
N ILE A 102 -0.32 18.93 -8.42
CA ILE A 102 -1.18 19.45 -7.34
C ILE A 102 -0.39 19.70 -6.06
N LEU A 103 0.41 18.72 -5.63
CA LEU A 103 1.20 18.80 -4.39
C LEU A 103 2.71 18.69 -4.60
N GLY A 104 3.16 18.58 -5.86
CA GLY A 104 4.57 18.36 -6.18
C GLY A 104 5.04 16.90 -6.03
N PHE A 105 4.13 15.98 -5.76
CA PHE A 105 4.38 14.53 -5.74
C PHE A 105 3.10 13.75 -6.09
N ALA A 106 3.25 12.61 -6.71
CA ALA A 106 2.21 11.60 -6.87
C ALA A 106 2.88 10.28 -7.26
N ASN A 107 2.25 9.17 -6.95
CA ASN A 107 2.68 7.88 -7.47
C ASN A 107 2.04 7.65 -8.84
N ARG A 108 2.84 7.22 -9.82
CA ARG A 108 2.38 7.02 -11.22
C ARG A 108 1.23 6.01 -11.35
N TRP A 109 1.04 5.15 -10.36
CA TRP A 109 0.01 4.11 -10.34
C TRP A 109 -1.29 4.55 -9.67
N TYR A 110 -1.37 5.76 -9.12
CA TYR A 110 -2.59 6.24 -8.46
C TYR A 110 -3.79 6.36 -9.40
N PRO A 111 -3.65 6.81 -10.68
CA PRO A 111 -4.77 6.78 -11.62
C PRO A 111 -5.34 5.36 -11.79
N LEU A 112 -4.47 4.38 -12.01
CA LEU A 112 -4.87 2.97 -12.15
C LEU A 112 -5.47 2.41 -10.84
N ALA A 113 -4.98 2.86 -9.67
CA ALA A 113 -5.57 2.48 -8.39
C ALA A 113 -7.03 2.94 -8.26
N ILE A 114 -7.36 4.14 -8.73
CA ILE A 114 -8.75 4.63 -8.76
C ILE A 114 -9.63 3.78 -9.69
N GLU A 115 -9.11 3.44 -10.88
CA GLU A 115 -9.84 2.68 -11.91
C GLU A 115 -10.10 1.23 -11.49
N THR A 116 -9.14 0.60 -10.80
CA THR A 116 -9.17 -0.83 -10.47
C THR A 116 -9.54 -1.12 -9.02
N ALA A 117 -9.89 -0.09 -8.25
CA ALA A 117 -10.30 -0.26 -6.86
C ALA A 117 -11.52 -1.18 -6.75
N THR A 118 -11.52 -2.03 -5.73
CA THR A 118 -12.64 -2.92 -5.43
C THR A 118 -13.36 -2.48 -4.16
N THR A 119 -14.68 -2.67 -4.10
CA THR A 119 -15.44 -2.41 -2.88
C THR A 119 -15.28 -3.59 -1.91
N VAL A 120 -14.86 -3.29 -0.69
CA VAL A 120 -14.68 -4.26 0.38
C VAL A 120 -15.58 -3.87 1.55
N ALA A 121 -16.38 -4.83 2.03
CA ALA A 121 -17.17 -4.67 3.25
C ALA A 121 -16.27 -4.94 4.46
N LEU A 122 -16.28 -4.02 5.42
CA LEU A 122 -15.60 -4.14 6.70
C LEU A 122 -16.49 -4.88 7.72
N GLU A 123 -15.89 -5.37 8.82
CA GLU A 123 -16.65 -6.07 9.87
C GLU A 123 -17.74 -5.20 10.51
N SER A 124 -17.53 -3.89 10.55
CA SER A 124 -18.52 -2.90 11.00
C SER A 124 -19.74 -2.75 10.07
N GLY A 125 -19.73 -3.37 8.89
CA GLY A 125 -20.76 -3.21 7.85
C GLY A 125 -20.54 -2.02 6.93
N LEU A 126 -19.50 -1.21 7.16
CA LEU A 126 -19.08 -0.17 6.23
C LEU A 126 -18.47 -0.78 4.97
N SER A 127 -18.60 -0.09 3.86
CA SER A 127 -17.91 -0.43 2.63
C SER A 127 -16.89 0.65 2.28
N ILE A 128 -15.72 0.23 1.84
CA ILE A 128 -14.65 1.12 1.36
C ILE A 128 -14.20 0.69 -0.02
N ARG A 129 -13.63 1.61 -0.79
CA ARG A 129 -12.91 1.30 -2.02
C ARG A 129 -11.45 1.01 -1.67
N LEU A 130 -11.00 -0.21 -1.94
CA LEU A 130 -9.65 -0.69 -1.64
C LEU A 130 -8.84 -0.82 -2.93
N ILE A 131 -7.59 -0.42 -2.89
CA ILE A 131 -6.63 -0.65 -3.98
C ILE A 131 -6.54 -2.14 -4.33
N SER A 132 -6.44 -2.48 -5.62
CA SER A 132 -6.18 -3.85 -6.06
C SER A 132 -4.76 -4.32 -5.71
N ALA A 133 -4.56 -5.60 -5.42
CA ALA A 133 -3.26 -6.11 -4.97
C ALA A 133 -2.12 -5.87 -5.99
N PRO A 134 -2.29 -6.05 -7.30
CA PRO A 134 -1.22 -5.73 -8.27
C PRO A 134 -0.81 -4.26 -8.26
N VAL A 135 -1.77 -3.35 -8.17
CA VAL A 135 -1.49 -1.91 -8.14
C VAL A 135 -0.87 -1.51 -6.79
N PHE A 136 -1.33 -2.11 -5.68
CA PHE A 136 -0.69 -1.93 -4.38
C PHE A 136 0.79 -2.29 -4.42
N ILE A 137 1.15 -3.46 -4.95
CA ILE A 137 2.56 -3.85 -5.12
C ILE A 137 3.32 -2.82 -5.94
N ALA A 138 2.75 -2.34 -7.04
CA ALA A 138 3.41 -1.33 -7.88
C ALA A 138 3.61 0.01 -7.14
N THR A 139 2.62 0.47 -6.37
CA THR A 139 2.77 1.70 -5.56
C THR A 139 3.85 1.57 -4.50
N LYS A 140 3.97 0.40 -3.87
CA LYS A 140 4.99 0.09 -2.87
C LYS A 140 6.40 -0.05 -3.48
N LEU A 141 6.52 -0.62 -4.68
CA LEU A 141 7.80 -0.69 -5.40
C LEU A 141 8.31 0.70 -5.79
N GLU A 142 7.43 1.62 -6.23
CA GLU A 142 7.79 3.02 -6.48
C GLU A 142 8.26 3.69 -5.18
N ALA A 143 7.52 3.52 -4.09
CA ALA A 143 7.88 4.09 -2.79
C ALA A 143 9.21 3.55 -2.26
N PHE A 144 9.47 2.25 -2.41
CA PHE A 144 10.75 1.64 -2.08
C PHE A 144 11.90 2.23 -2.90
N ARG A 145 11.72 2.39 -4.21
CA ARG A 145 12.72 3.01 -5.08
C ARG A 145 13.07 4.43 -4.63
N ASP A 146 12.09 5.19 -4.15
CA ASP A 146 12.28 6.60 -3.84
C ASP A 146 12.81 6.84 -2.41
N ARG A 147 12.45 5.98 -1.44
CA ARG A 147 12.78 6.17 -0.01
C ARG A 147 13.32 4.94 0.72
N GLY A 148 13.42 3.80 0.05
CA GLY A 148 13.85 2.53 0.65
C GLY A 148 15.38 2.37 0.70
N HIS A 149 16.12 3.44 1.08
CA HIS A 149 17.57 3.46 1.09
C HIS A 149 18.10 3.97 2.42
N HIS A 150 19.27 3.45 2.82
CA HIS A 150 20.05 3.99 3.93
C HIS A 150 20.64 5.37 3.58
N ALA A 151 21.19 6.05 4.59
CA ALA A 151 21.80 7.37 4.41
C ALA A 151 23.00 7.37 3.44
N ASP A 152 23.64 6.23 3.22
CA ASP A 152 24.74 6.03 2.26
C ASP A 152 24.25 5.70 0.84
N GLY A 153 22.94 5.67 0.63
CA GLY A 153 22.31 5.37 -0.67
C GLY A 153 22.16 3.88 -0.99
N GLN A 154 22.59 2.96 -0.11
CA GLN A 154 22.37 1.54 -0.31
C GLN A 154 20.91 1.16 -0.01
N PRO A 155 20.31 0.20 -0.78
CA PRO A 155 18.95 -0.24 -0.51
C PRO A 155 18.80 -0.85 0.89
N ASP A 156 17.78 -0.43 1.62
CA ASP A 156 17.41 -1.02 2.91
C ASP A 156 16.39 -2.15 2.70
N TYR A 157 16.90 -3.31 2.31
CA TYR A 157 16.05 -4.46 2.02
C TYR A 157 15.34 -5.05 3.25
N LEU A 158 15.87 -4.86 4.45
CA LEU A 158 15.30 -5.43 5.66
C LEU A 158 14.45 -4.43 6.46
N GLY A 159 14.88 -3.18 6.54
CA GLY A 159 14.19 -2.15 7.31
C GLY A 159 13.10 -1.41 6.54
N SER A 160 13.00 -1.62 5.22
CA SER A 160 11.98 -0.96 4.41
C SER A 160 10.58 -1.51 4.69
N HIS A 161 9.71 -0.69 5.24
CA HIS A 161 8.28 -1.02 5.43
C HIS A 161 7.54 -1.27 4.12
N ASP A 162 7.98 -0.65 3.02
CA ASP A 162 7.37 -0.86 1.72
C ASP A 162 7.66 -2.28 1.20
N LEU A 163 8.90 -2.78 1.38
CA LEU A 163 9.24 -4.16 1.07
C LEU A 163 8.59 -5.17 2.00
N GLU A 164 8.51 -4.88 3.30
CA GLU A 164 7.78 -5.71 4.26
C GLU A 164 6.33 -5.92 3.82
N ASP A 165 5.64 -4.85 3.43
CA ASP A 165 4.26 -4.90 2.94
C ASP A 165 4.16 -5.72 1.63
N ILE A 166 5.08 -5.53 0.67
CA ILE A 166 5.15 -6.31 -0.58
C ILE A 166 5.29 -7.80 -0.28
N ILE A 167 6.31 -8.17 0.49
CA ILE A 167 6.60 -9.57 0.81
C ILE A 167 5.44 -10.22 1.57
N THR A 168 4.80 -9.48 2.47
CA THR A 168 3.61 -9.95 3.19
C THR A 168 2.47 -10.29 2.23
N VAL A 169 2.20 -9.46 1.23
CA VAL A 169 1.15 -9.73 0.23
C VAL A 169 1.55 -10.90 -0.66
N VAL A 170 2.80 -10.97 -1.13
CA VAL A 170 3.29 -12.10 -1.95
C VAL A 170 3.19 -13.44 -1.19
N ASP A 171 3.56 -13.48 0.10
CA ASP A 171 3.48 -14.70 0.92
C ASP A 171 2.04 -15.12 1.25
N ARG A 172 1.09 -14.16 1.30
CA ARG A 172 -0.24 -14.40 1.89
C ARG A 172 -1.42 -14.19 0.93
N ARG A 173 -1.14 -13.95 -0.36
CA ARG A 173 -2.14 -13.83 -1.42
C ARG A 173 -1.80 -14.76 -2.60
N PRO A 174 -2.20 -16.04 -2.55
CA PRO A 174 -1.92 -17.02 -3.61
C PRO A 174 -2.43 -16.60 -4.99
N GLU A 175 -3.50 -15.78 -5.03
CA GLU A 175 -4.13 -15.29 -6.26
C GLU A 175 -3.31 -14.21 -6.96
N LEU A 176 -2.29 -13.64 -6.29
CA LEU A 176 -1.56 -12.46 -6.76
C LEU A 176 -0.97 -12.63 -8.16
N LEU A 177 -0.39 -13.80 -8.47
CA LEU A 177 0.20 -14.06 -9.79
C LEU A 177 -0.86 -13.98 -10.90
N ALA A 178 -2.01 -14.60 -10.69
CA ALA A 178 -3.11 -14.57 -11.65
C ALA A 178 -3.69 -13.15 -11.82
N GLU A 179 -3.81 -12.40 -10.73
CA GLU A 179 -4.28 -11.02 -10.75
C GLU A 179 -3.28 -10.10 -11.46
N CYS A 180 -1.98 -10.29 -11.23
CA CYS A 180 -0.94 -9.56 -11.96
C CYS A 180 -0.98 -9.90 -13.45
N ALA A 181 -1.14 -11.17 -13.82
CA ALA A 181 -1.24 -11.59 -15.22
C ALA A 181 -2.49 -11.03 -15.94
N ALA A 182 -3.57 -10.80 -15.22
CA ALA A 182 -4.79 -10.17 -15.73
C ALA A 182 -4.72 -8.63 -15.80
N SER A 183 -3.67 -8.02 -15.28
CA SER A 183 -3.49 -6.57 -15.24
C SER A 183 -3.10 -5.98 -16.61
N PRO A 184 -3.23 -4.66 -16.80
CA PRO A 184 -2.79 -4.00 -18.04
C PRO A 184 -1.31 -4.28 -18.36
N PRO A 185 -0.94 -4.36 -19.66
CA PRO A 185 0.42 -4.71 -20.09
C PRO A 185 1.52 -3.83 -19.47
N GLU A 186 1.25 -2.54 -19.28
CA GLU A 186 2.20 -1.61 -18.66
C GLU A 186 2.50 -2.00 -17.21
N LEU A 187 1.48 -2.33 -16.43
CA LEU A 187 1.64 -2.75 -15.04
C LEU A 187 2.37 -4.09 -14.96
N ARG A 188 2.01 -5.06 -15.80
CA ARG A 188 2.68 -6.36 -15.86
C ARG A 188 4.17 -6.20 -16.15
N GLY A 189 4.52 -5.47 -17.20
CA GLY A 189 5.91 -5.23 -17.56
C GLY A 189 6.71 -4.52 -16.46
N TYR A 190 6.08 -3.57 -15.76
CA TYR A 190 6.69 -2.90 -14.62
C TYR A 190 6.96 -3.87 -13.46
N LEU A 191 5.98 -4.68 -13.07
CA LEU A 191 6.10 -5.65 -11.98
C LEU A 191 7.18 -6.69 -12.29
N ALA A 192 7.14 -7.29 -13.50
CA ALA A 192 8.15 -8.26 -13.93
C ALA A 192 9.57 -7.69 -13.84
N GLN A 193 9.77 -6.47 -14.35
CA GLN A 193 11.08 -5.83 -14.32
C GLN A 193 11.53 -5.51 -12.88
N ALA A 194 10.62 -5.03 -12.04
CA ALA A 194 10.95 -4.70 -10.66
C ALA A 194 11.32 -5.94 -9.84
N PHE A 195 10.56 -7.03 -9.94
CA PHE A 195 10.89 -8.30 -9.28
C PHE A 195 12.17 -8.93 -9.84
N SER A 196 12.41 -8.85 -11.15
CA SER A 196 13.65 -9.31 -11.76
C SER A 196 14.88 -8.57 -11.21
N ARG A 197 14.79 -7.26 -11.01
CA ARG A 197 15.85 -6.45 -10.40
C ARG A 197 16.11 -6.84 -8.95
N LEU A 198 15.06 -6.99 -8.14
CA LEU A 198 15.18 -7.43 -6.74
C LEU A 198 15.86 -8.82 -6.67
N LEU A 199 15.43 -9.78 -7.48
CA LEU A 199 15.97 -11.13 -7.49
C LEU A 199 17.43 -11.21 -8.02
N ALA A 200 17.85 -10.26 -8.86
CA ALA A 200 19.22 -10.15 -9.33
C ALA A 200 20.19 -9.66 -8.24
N ASP A 201 19.69 -9.03 -7.19
CA ASP A 201 20.48 -8.50 -6.10
C ASP A 201 20.74 -9.58 -5.03
N ALA A 202 22.01 -9.80 -4.70
CA ALA A 202 22.44 -10.82 -3.73
C ALA A 202 22.03 -10.47 -2.30
N ASP A 203 22.04 -9.17 -1.96
CA ASP A 203 21.69 -8.68 -0.62
C ASP A 203 20.20 -8.83 -0.37
N PHE A 204 19.36 -8.54 -1.36
CA PHE A 204 17.92 -8.83 -1.29
C PHE A 204 17.67 -10.33 -1.02
N ASN A 205 18.30 -11.20 -1.79
CA ASN A 205 18.12 -12.65 -1.63
C ASN A 205 18.57 -13.16 -0.26
N THR A 206 19.60 -12.54 0.33
CA THR A 206 20.12 -12.89 1.66
C THR A 206 19.16 -12.43 2.76
N THR A 207 18.58 -11.24 2.63
CA THR A 207 17.68 -10.65 3.63
C THR A 207 16.26 -11.19 3.58
N LEU A 208 15.86 -11.87 2.51
CA LEU A 208 14.48 -12.31 2.29
C LEU A 208 13.94 -13.19 3.44
N ALA A 209 14.77 -14.01 4.07
CA ALA A 209 14.39 -14.82 5.23
C ALA A 209 13.98 -13.96 6.45
N GLY A 210 14.53 -12.74 6.57
CA GLY A 210 14.24 -11.80 7.65
C GLY A 210 12.84 -11.20 7.60
N HIS A 211 12.17 -11.25 6.45
CA HIS A 211 10.77 -10.82 6.32
C HIS A 211 9.76 -11.88 6.82
N LEU A 212 10.20 -13.09 7.08
CA LEU A 212 9.37 -14.14 7.65
C LEU A 212 9.62 -14.25 9.16
N PRO A 213 8.60 -14.57 9.98
CA PRO A 213 8.82 -14.87 11.39
C PRO A 213 9.87 -15.95 11.61
N GLY A 214 10.63 -15.85 12.69
CA GLY A 214 11.78 -16.74 12.98
C GLY A 214 11.41 -18.16 13.39
N ASP A 215 10.12 -18.51 13.49
CA ASP A 215 9.70 -19.87 13.80
C ASP A 215 9.88 -20.84 12.60
N ALA A 216 10.05 -22.14 12.89
CA ALA A 216 10.34 -23.16 11.87
C ALA A 216 9.25 -23.26 10.78
N SER A 217 7.97 -23.05 11.12
CA SER A 217 6.86 -23.10 10.17
C SER A 217 6.94 -21.94 9.17
N SER A 218 7.23 -20.75 9.66
CA SER A 218 7.37 -19.54 8.85
C SER A 218 8.61 -19.62 7.96
N GLN A 219 9.76 -20.01 8.52
CA GLN A 219 10.99 -20.19 7.75
C GLN A 219 10.89 -21.32 6.70
N GLY A 220 10.07 -22.34 6.95
CA GLY A 220 9.76 -23.41 5.97
C GLY A 220 9.06 -22.90 4.70
N ARG A 221 8.50 -21.68 4.71
CA ARG A 221 7.86 -21.06 3.53
C ARG A 221 8.83 -20.30 2.62
N LEU A 222 10.07 -20.09 3.05
CA LEU A 222 11.02 -19.25 2.31
C LEU A 222 11.20 -19.70 0.86
N GLN A 223 11.25 -21.01 0.61
CA GLN A 223 11.38 -21.51 -0.76
C GLN A 223 10.14 -21.19 -1.60
N LYS A 224 8.95 -21.38 -1.04
CA LYS A 224 7.70 -21.04 -1.72
C LYS A 224 7.59 -19.55 -2.03
N LEU A 225 8.03 -18.68 -1.10
CA LEU A 225 8.09 -17.23 -1.31
C LEU A 225 9.06 -16.89 -2.46
N ARG A 226 10.25 -17.51 -2.49
CA ARG A 226 11.21 -17.32 -3.60
C ARG A 226 10.65 -17.75 -4.94
N ASP A 227 9.93 -18.85 -4.98
CA ASP A 227 9.31 -19.34 -6.22
C ASP A 227 8.20 -18.38 -6.68
N ALA A 228 7.35 -17.90 -5.78
CA ALA A 228 6.32 -16.89 -6.09
C ALA A 228 6.93 -15.58 -6.65
N LEU A 229 8.03 -15.10 -6.07
CA LEU A 229 8.74 -13.92 -6.60
C LEU A 229 9.33 -14.16 -7.99
N ARG A 230 9.87 -15.39 -8.26
CA ARG A 230 10.38 -15.77 -9.59
C ARG A 230 9.26 -15.87 -10.63
N ASP A 231 8.11 -16.42 -10.23
CA ASP A 231 6.95 -16.53 -11.10
C ASP A 231 6.43 -15.12 -11.48
N LEU A 232 6.37 -14.19 -10.52
CA LEU A 232 6.03 -12.78 -10.78
C LEU A 232 7.05 -12.09 -11.69
N ALA A 233 8.33 -12.44 -11.63
CA ALA A 233 9.36 -11.89 -12.49
C ALA A 233 9.32 -12.46 -13.93
N ALA A 234 8.86 -13.71 -14.11
CA ALA A 234 8.96 -14.44 -15.37
C ALA A 234 7.65 -14.50 -16.17
N ALA A 235 6.49 -14.46 -15.50
CA ALA A 235 5.19 -14.76 -16.09
C ALA A 235 4.38 -13.52 -16.51
N LEU A 236 4.89 -12.33 -16.31
CA LEU A 236 4.24 -11.06 -16.60
C LEU A 236 4.92 -10.38 -17.78
#